data_47ed859a5d29644adf338dfc8715ab81
#
_entry.id   47ed859a5d29644adf338dfc8715ab81
#
_cell.length_a   1.000
_cell.length_b   1.000
_cell.length_c   1.000
_cell.angle_alpha   90.00
_cell.angle_beta   90.00
_cell.angle_gamma   90.00
#
_symmetry.space_group_name_H-M   'P 1'
#
loop_
_entity.id
_entity.type
_entity.pdbx_description
1 polymer ?
#
loop_
_entity_poly.entity_id
_entity_poly.type
_entity_poly.pdbx_seq_one_letter_code
_entity_poly.pdbx_strand_id
1 'polypeptide(L)'
;MARLLLVVLALHLTAARAFAASSVGGRNGDFDPSRVVQLSWHPRAFLHKGFLSDAECDHMIELAKDKLEKSMVADNESGKSVQSEVRTSSGMFLEKRQDEVVARIEERIAAWTFLPSENGESIQILHYKNGEKYEPHYDYFHDKNNQALGGHRIATVLMYLSNIEKGGETIFPNAEGKLT
;
A
#
# COMPACT_ATOMS: atom_id res chain seq x y z
N MET A 1 -8.29 19.38 12.34
CA MET A 1 -8.28 19.18 10.87
C MET A 1 -7.80 17.75 10.62
N ALA A 2 -8.69 16.92 10.13
CA ALA A 2 -8.34 15.52 9.81
C ALA A 2 -7.37 15.49 8.62
N ARG A 3 -6.30 14.72 8.74
CA ARG A 3 -5.29 14.54 7.68
C ARG A 3 -5.26 13.06 7.32
N LEU A 4 -5.43 12.75 6.03
CA LEU A 4 -5.33 11.37 5.57
C LEU A 4 -3.85 10.98 5.46
N LEU A 5 -3.45 9.95 6.22
CA LEU A 5 -2.22 9.21 5.98
C LEU A 5 -2.57 7.83 5.41
N LEU A 6 -1.98 7.51 4.28
CA LEU A 6 -2.19 6.29 3.54
C LEU A 6 -0.86 5.58 3.30
N VAL A 7 -0.83 4.28 3.47
CA VAL A 7 0.31 3.44 3.10
C VAL A 7 0.00 2.68 1.84
N VAL A 8 0.89 2.76 0.87
CA VAL A 8 0.84 1.99 -0.37
C VAL A 8 2.01 1.03 -0.39
N LEU A 9 1.72 -0.24 -0.53
CA LEU A 9 2.70 -1.29 -0.78
C LEU A 9 2.34 -1.99 -2.08
N ALA A 10 3.23 -1.94 -3.06
CA ALA A 10 3.08 -2.73 -4.27
C ALA A 10 3.88 -4.04 -4.17
N LEU A 11 3.32 -5.11 -4.70
CA LEU A 11 3.82 -6.48 -4.60
C LEU A 11 4.11 -7.03 -5.98
N HIS A 12 5.30 -7.62 -6.15
CA HIS A 12 5.78 -8.15 -7.41
C HIS A 12 5.72 -9.69 -7.45
N LEU A 13 5.46 -10.25 -8.63
CA LEU A 13 5.59 -11.69 -8.85
C LEU A 13 6.98 -11.98 -9.44
N THR A 14 7.91 -12.42 -8.61
CA THR A 14 9.11 -13.13 -9.06
C THR A 14 8.88 -14.62 -8.93
N ALA A 15 9.46 -15.43 -9.83
CA ALA A 15 9.21 -16.87 -9.94
C ALA A 15 9.12 -17.58 -8.58
N ALA A 16 7.95 -18.16 -8.30
CA ALA A 16 7.59 -18.73 -7.03
C ALA A 16 8.54 -19.88 -6.60
N ARG A 17 9.22 -19.70 -5.48
CA ARG A 17 9.66 -20.83 -4.66
C ARG A 17 8.49 -21.22 -3.76
N ALA A 18 8.15 -22.50 -3.77
CA ALA A 18 7.09 -23.05 -2.94
C ALA A 18 7.35 -22.73 -1.46
N PHE A 19 6.42 -22.01 -0.84
CA PHE A 19 6.45 -21.68 0.58
C PHE A 19 5.93 -22.89 1.36
N ALA A 20 6.78 -23.50 2.18
CA ALA A 20 6.33 -24.46 3.18
C ALA A 20 5.68 -23.67 4.32
N ALA A 21 4.36 -23.82 4.49
CA ALA A 21 3.64 -23.24 5.60
C ALA A 21 4.13 -23.82 6.92
N SER A 22 4.96 -23.11 7.65
CA SER A 22 5.25 -23.41 9.04
C SER A 22 4.07 -22.94 9.88
N SER A 23 3.36 -23.86 10.54
CA SER A 23 2.33 -23.56 11.53
C SER A 23 2.97 -22.89 12.74
N VAL A 24 2.91 -21.58 12.80
CA VAL A 24 3.33 -20.78 13.96
C VAL A 24 2.09 -20.46 14.78
N GLY A 25 2.10 -20.88 16.05
CA GLY A 25 1.04 -20.57 17.02
C GLY A 25 0.82 -19.06 17.14
N GLY A 26 -0.45 -18.66 17.14
CA GLY A 26 -0.89 -17.26 17.08
C GLY A 26 -0.22 -16.37 18.12
N ARG A 27 0.50 -15.37 17.65
CA ARG A 27 0.96 -14.22 18.42
C ARG A 27 0.08 -13.03 18.12
N ASN A 28 -0.15 -12.15 19.09
CA ASN A 28 -0.86 -10.89 18.88
C ASN A 28 -0.26 -10.13 17.70
N GLY A 29 -1.02 -10.04 16.59
CA GLY A 29 -0.60 -9.34 15.37
C GLY A 29 -0.65 -10.17 14.09
N ASP A 30 -1.09 -11.43 14.13
CA ASP A 30 -1.20 -12.29 12.96
C ASP A 30 -2.40 -11.93 12.07
N PHE A 31 -2.30 -12.27 10.78
CA PHE A 31 -3.38 -12.12 9.82
C PHE A 31 -4.61 -12.94 10.22
N ASP A 32 -5.77 -12.29 10.32
CA ASP A 32 -7.06 -12.90 10.61
C ASP A 32 -7.96 -12.91 9.35
N PRO A 33 -8.10 -14.03 8.66
CA PRO A 33 -8.90 -14.12 7.44
C PRO A 33 -10.39 -13.86 7.67
N SER A 34 -10.90 -14.02 8.89
CA SER A 34 -12.31 -13.77 9.21
C SER A 34 -12.70 -12.28 9.10
N ARG A 35 -11.70 -11.38 9.10
CA ARG A 35 -11.89 -9.94 8.97
C ARG A 35 -11.84 -9.44 7.52
N VAL A 36 -11.62 -10.35 6.57
CA VAL A 36 -11.56 -10.01 5.15
C VAL A 36 -12.93 -10.04 4.53
N VAL A 37 -13.31 -8.94 3.90
CA VAL A 37 -14.59 -8.82 3.17
C VAL A 37 -14.26 -8.54 1.71
N GLN A 38 -14.83 -9.33 0.80
CA GLN A 38 -14.76 -9.05 -0.62
C GLN A 38 -15.68 -7.87 -0.95
N LEU A 39 -15.13 -6.83 -1.55
CA LEU A 39 -15.88 -5.67 -2.02
C LEU A 39 -16.32 -5.82 -3.47
N SER A 40 -15.43 -6.37 -4.32
CA SER A 40 -15.67 -6.54 -5.76
C SER A 40 -14.82 -7.66 -6.34
N TRP A 41 -15.28 -8.21 -7.48
CA TRP A 41 -14.50 -9.08 -8.36
C TRP A 41 -13.91 -8.32 -9.58
N HIS A 42 -14.49 -7.18 -9.96
CA HIS A 42 -14.07 -6.37 -11.08
C HIS A 42 -14.06 -4.87 -10.71
N PRO A 43 -12.92 -4.33 -10.23
CA PRO A 43 -11.64 -5.00 -9.96
C PRO A 43 -11.73 -5.94 -8.74
N ARG A 44 -10.76 -6.86 -8.60
CA ARG A 44 -10.65 -7.66 -7.37
C ARG A 44 -10.24 -6.76 -6.21
N ALA A 45 -11.19 -6.45 -5.35
CA ALA A 45 -10.98 -5.60 -4.19
C ALA A 45 -11.48 -6.28 -2.92
N PHE A 46 -10.64 -6.26 -1.88
CA PHE A 46 -10.90 -6.87 -0.59
C PHE A 46 -10.60 -5.86 0.51
N LEU A 47 -11.42 -5.83 1.53
CA LEU A 47 -11.24 -5.00 2.71
C LEU A 47 -10.89 -5.87 3.91
N HIS A 48 -9.79 -5.58 4.58
CA HIS A 48 -9.45 -6.14 5.89
C HIS A 48 -9.69 -5.09 6.98
N LYS A 49 -10.70 -5.30 7.82
CA LYS A 49 -10.99 -4.41 8.94
C LYS A 49 -10.03 -4.64 10.10
N GLY A 50 -9.44 -3.55 10.63
CA GLY A 50 -8.52 -3.62 11.76
C GLY A 50 -7.22 -4.35 11.42
N PHE A 51 -6.70 -4.15 10.21
CA PHE A 51 -5.42 -4.72 9.76
C PHE A 51 -4.25 -4.20 10.60
N LEU A 52 -4.24 -2.90 10.89
CA LEU A 52 -3.31 -2.27 11.82
C LEU A 52 -4.02 -1.93 13.12
N SER A 53 -3.31 -2.01 14.22
CA SER A 53 -3.72 -1.41 15.50
C SER A 53 -3.46 0.11 15.48
N ASP A 54 -4.14 0.85 16.38
CA ASP A 54 -3.93 2.30 16.52
C ASP A 54 -2.47 2.62 16.84
N ALA A 55 -1.83 1.82 17.69
CA ALA A 55 -0.40 1.98 18.02
C ALA A 55 0.53 1.77 16.81
N GLU A 56 0.20 0.84 15.91
CA GLU A 56 0.94 0.66 14.65
C GLU A 56 0.71 1.83 13.70
N CYS A 57 -0.52 2.35 13.62
CA CYS A 57 -0.82 3.54 12.83
C CYS A 57 -0.04 4.77 13.35
N ASP A 58 -0.05 5.01 14.67
CA ASP A 58 0.66 6.12 15.30
C ASP A 58 2.18 6.00 15.07
N HIS A 59 2.73 4.78 15.18
CA HIS A 59 4.14 4.51 14.91
C HIS A 59 4.52 4.84 13.46
N MET A 60 3.72 4.39 12.48
CA MET A 60 3.96 4.68 11.06
C MET A 60 3.88 6.19 10.78
N ILE A 61 2.94 6.90 11.41
CA ILE A 61 2.82 8.36 11.31
C ILE A 61 4.06 9.05 11.86
N GLU A 62 4.56 8.64 13.03
CA GLU A 62 5.73 9.24 13.66
C GLU A 62 7.02 9.02 12.85
N LEU A 63 7.18 7.85 12.21
CA LEU A 63 8.31 7.58 11.31
C LEU A 63 8.36 8.55 10.12
N ALA A 64 7.20 9.05 9.67
CA ALA A 64 7.07 9.89 8.49
C ALA A 64 7.02 11.39 8.78
N LYS A 65 6.63 11.80 9.97
CA LYS A 65 6.19 13.15 10.35
C LYS A 65 7.06 14.30 9.84
N ASP A 66 8.38 14.16 9.94
CA ASP A 66 9.34 15.21 9.57
C ASP A 66 10.12 14.89 8.27
N LYS A 67 9.70 13.86 7.52
CA LYS A 67 10.41 13.35 6.34
C LYS A 67 9.57 13.37 5.06
N LEU A 68 8.37 13.96 5.12
CA LEU A 68 7.46 14.00 3.97
C LEU A 68 7.96 15.00 2.93
N GLU A 69 8.14 14.53 1.72
CA GLU A 69 8.49 15.34 0.55
C GLU A 69 7.35 15.31 -0.48
N LYS A 70 7.33 16.26 -1.43
CA LYS A 70 6.35 16.28 -2.52
C LYS A 70 6.38 14.95 -3.28
N SER A 71 5.23 14.29 -3.41
CA SER A 71 5.16 13.00 -4.11
C SER A 71 5.43 13.18 -5.60
N MET A 72 6.10 12.19 -6.18
CA MET A 72 6.39 12.12 -7.60
C MET A 72 5.57 11.02 -8.27
N VAL A 73 5.49 11.03 -9.59
CA VAL A 73 4.90 9.97 -10.40
C VAL A 73 5.97 9.35 -11.30
N ALA A 74 5.81 8.07 -11.62
CA ALA A 74 6.64 7.42 -12.61
C ALA A 74 6.24 7.91 -14.02
N ASP A 75 7.21 8.43 -14.78
CA ASP A 75 7.01 8.76 -16.18
C ASP A 75 7.00 7.48 -17.01
N ASN A 76 5.93 7.28 -17.77
CA ASN A 76 5.72 6.03 -18.52
C ASN A 76 6.69 5.83 -19.71
N GLU A 77 7.39 6.87 -20.16
CA GLU A 77 8.34 6.76 -21.27
C GLU A 77 9.76 6.52 -20.76
N SER A 78 10.17 7.29 -19.77
CA SER A 78 11.55 7.25 -19.25
C SER A 78 11.72 6.35 -18.03
N GLY A 79 10.62 5.99 -17.33
CA GLY A 79 10.64 5.31 -16.04
C GLY A 79 11.17 6.14 -14.87
N LYS A 80 11.47 7.43 -15.10
CA LYS A 80 11.99 8.33 -14.07
C LYS A 80 10.87 8.92 -13.23
N SER A 81 11.18 9.26 -11.98
CA SER A 81 10.28 10.00 -11.12
C SER A 81 10.24 11.47 -11.52
N VAL A 82 9.03 12.00 -11.78
CA VAL A 82 8.79 13.39 -12.16
C VAL A 82 7.70 14.00 -11.28
N GLN A 83 7.76 15.31 -11.06
CA GLN A 83 6.66 16.04 -10.42
C GLN A 83 5.50 16.18 -11.40
N SER A 84 4.27 16.08 -10.88
CA SER A 84 3.06 16.20 -11.69
C SER A 84 1.90 16.75 -10.86
N GLU A 85 1.03 17.51 -11.50
CA GLU A 85 -0.21 18.00 -10.91
C GLU A 85 -1.28 16.90 -10.72
N VAL A 86 -1.08 15.73 -11.33
CA VAL A 86 -1.97 14.56 -11.14
C VAL A 86 -1.78 13.92 -9.76
N ARG A 87 -0.67 14.22 -9.06
CA ARG A 87 -0.38 13.76 -7.71
C ARG A 87 0.13 14.91 -6.85
N THR A 88 -0.71 15.38 -5.94
CA THR A 88 -0.42 16.57 -5.14
C THR A 88 -0.08 16.29 -3.67
N SER A 89 -0.12 15.02 -3.26
CA SER A 89 0.26 14.55 -1.92
C SER A 89 1.74 14.78 -1.59
N SER A 90 2.07 14.58 -0.34
CA SER A 90 3.46 14.42 0.12
C SER A 90 3.67 12.99 0.62
N GLY A 91 4.88 12.47 0.54
CA GLY A 91 5.16 11.11 0.97
C GLY A 91 6.64 10.87 1.26
N MET A 92 6.90 9.69 1.81
CA MET A 92 8.26 9.17 2.01
C MET A 92 8.22 7.64 1.95
N PHE A 93 9.37 7.02 1.72
CA PHE A 93 9.51 5.57 1.75
C PHE A 93 10.22 5.13 3.03
N LEU A 94 9.70 4.08 3.65
CA LEU A 94 10.40 3.37 4.72
C LEU A 94 11.39 2.39 4.10
N GLU A 95 12.50 2.14 4.79
CA GLU A 95 13.35 1.01 4.45
C GLU A 95 12.62 -0.31 4.76
N LYS A 96 12.88 -1.35 3.97
CA LYS A 96 12.34 -2.68 4.26
C LYS A 96 12.80 -3.14 5.64
N ARG A 97 11.85 -3.65 6.44
CA ARG A 97 12.11 -4.14 7.80
C ARG A 97 12.84 -3.12 8.68
N GLN A 98 12.58 -1.82 8.47
CA GLN A 98 13.26 -0.70 9.13
C GLN A 98 13.32 -0.84 10.65
N ASP A 99 12.24 -1.38 11.24
CA ASP A 99 12.15 -1.75 12.64
C ASP A 99 11.22 -2.97 12.84
N GLU A 100 11.05 -3.39 14.09
CA GLU A 100 10.23 -4.57 14.40
C GLU A 100 8.74 -4.38 14.05
N VAL A 101 8.21 -3.14 14.11
CA VAL A 101 6.82 -2.86 13.78
C VAL A 101 6.63 -2.97 12.27
N VAL A 102 7.48 -2.30 11.49
CA VAL A 102 7.47 -2.37 10.02
C VAL A 102 7.64 -3.81 9.56
N ALA A 103 8.60 -4.55 10.13
CA ALA A 103 8.83 -5.95 9.79
C ALA A 103 7.57 -6.83 10.03
N ARG A 104 6.88 -6.66 11.17
CA ARG A 104 5.63 -7.40 11.45
C ARG A 104 4.49 -7.03 10.48
N ILE A 105 4.40 -5.76 10.08
CA ILE A 105 3.39 -5.33 9.08
C ILE A 105 3.68 -5.97 7.73
N GLU A 106 4.93 -5.98 7.28
CA GLU A 106 5.33 -6.65 6.02
C GLU A 106 5.04 -8.16 6.04
N GLU A 107 5.32 -8.85 7.13
CA GLU A 107 5.01 -10.27 7.31
C GLU A 107 3.49 -10.53 7.29
N ARG A 108 2.70 -9.64 7.91
CA ARG A 108 1.22 -9.73 7.90
C ARG A 108 0.65 -9.51 6.50
N ILE A 109 1.21 -8.58 5.73
CA ILE A 109 0.87 -8.36 4.32
C ILE A 109 1.17 -9.62 3.50
N ALA A 110 2.36 -10.21 3.69
CA ALA A 110 2.75 -11.44 3.01
C ALA A 110 1.79 -12.60 3.34
N ALA A 111 1.39 -12.74 4.60
CA ALA A 111 0.41 -13.74 5.03
C ALA A 111 -0.97 -13.53 4.39
N TRP A 112 -1.42 -12.28 4.25
CA TRP A 112 -2.71 -11.95 3.64
C TRP A 112 -2.71 -12.16 2.13
N THR A 113 -1.66 -11.72 1.45
CA THR A 113 -1.58 -11.73 -0.02
C THR A 113 -1.08 -13.05 -0.58
N PHE A 114 -0.54 -13.94 0.25
CA PHE A 114 0.18 -15.17 -0.13
C PHE A 114 1.39 -14.89 -1.03
N LEU A 115 1.95 -13.69 -0.94
CA LEU A 115 3.16 -13.28 -1.67
C LEU A 115 4.32 -13.18 -0.68
N PRO A 116 5.53 -13.66 -1.07
CA PRO A 116 6.71 -13.54 -0.21
C PRO A 116 6.99 -12.08 0.18
N SER A 117 7.38 -11.83 1.43
CA SER A 117 7.65 -10.47 1.93
C SER A 117 8.80 -9.78 1.18
N GLU A 118 9.75 -10.56 0.68
CA GLU A 118 10.84 -10.06 -0.18
C GLU A 118 10.37 -9.47 -1.51
N ASN A 119 9.19 -9.87 -2.01
CA ASN A 119 8.60 -9.35 -3.24
C ASN A 119 7.83 -8.03 -3.02
N GLY A 120 7.64 -7.59 -1.78
CA GLY A 120 7.05 -6.29 -1.49
C GLY A 120 8.01 -5.16 -1.84
N GLU A 121 7.51 -4.05 -2.34
CA GLU A 121 8.26 -2.81 -2.42
C GLU A 121 8.46 -2.21 -1.01
N SER A 122 9.29 -1.19 -0.89
CA SER A 122 9.33 -0.36 0.32
C SER A 122 7.97 0.26 0.59
N ILE A 123 7.54 0.24 1.84
CA ILE A 123 6.28 0.87 2.23
C ILE A 123 6.37 2.38 2.00
N GLN A 124 5.45 2.92 1.22
CA GLN A 124 5.32 4.36 1.02
C GLN A 124 4.25 4.93 1.95
N ILE A 125 4.63 5.90 2.80
CA ILE A 125 3.69 6.66 3.61
C ILE A 125 3.31 7.93 2.85
N LEU A 126 2.01 8.18 2.73
CA LEU A 126 1.45 9.32 2.01
C LEU A 126 0.61 10.19 2.94
N HIS A 127 0.73 11.48 2.77
CA HIS A 127 -0.06 12.49 3.46
C HIS A 127 -0.78 13.36 2.47
N TYR A 128 -2.10 13.48 2.64
CA TYR A 128 -2.97 14.34 1.86
C TYR A 128 -3.52 15.46 2.74
N LYS A 129 -3.31 16.70 2.34
CA LYS A 129 -4.00 17.89 2.90
C LYS A 129 -5.36 18.03 2.25
N ASN A 130 -6.20 18.90 2.81
CA ASN A 130 -7.50 19.20 2.20
C ASN A 130 -7.33 19.69 0.75
N GLY A 131 -8.03 19.05 -0.18
CA GLY A 131 -7.96 19.34 -1.61
C GLY A 131 -6.82 18.66 -2.36
N GLU A 132 -5.87 17.99 -1.68
CA GLU A 132 -4.87 17.19 -2.36
C GLU A 132 -5.45 15.88 -2.87
N LYS A 133 -4.90 15.39 -3.97
CA LYS A 133 -5.40 14.22 -4.70
C LYS A 133 -4.28 13.42 -5.33
N TYR A 134 -4.62 12.22 -5.73
CA TYR A 134 -3.93 11.45 -6.75
C TYR A 134 -4.99 10.99 -7.77
N GLU A 135 -4.82 11.37 -9.03
CA GLU A 135 -5.78 11.03 -10.07
C GLU A 135 -5.79 9.55 -10.39
N PRO A 136 -6.88 9.02 -11.01
CA PRO A 136 -6.96 7.61 -11.39
C PRO A 136 -5.79 7.18 -12.26
N HIS A 137 -5.17 6.07 -11.89
CA HIS A 137 -4.01 5.50 -12.57
C HIS A 137 -3.99 3.98 -12.37
N TYR A 138 -3.14 3.32 -13.15
CA TYR A 138 -2.82 1.91 -12.95
C TYR A 138 -1.50 1.78 -12.21
N ASP A 139 -1.47 0.97 -11.15
CA ASP A 139 -0.23 0.62 -10.45
C ASP A 139 0.63 -0.36 -11.26
N TYR A 140 0.00 -1.10 -12.16
CA TYR A 140 0.66 -2.04 -13.05
C TYR A 140 1.61 -1.32 -14.01
N PHE A 141 2.88 -1.72 -14.06
CA PHE A 141 3.88 -1.07 -14.91
C PHE A 141 3.70 -1.40 -16.39
N HIS A 142 3.64 -0.37 -17.21
CA HIS A 142 3.62 -0.49 -18.68
C HIS A 142 5.01 -0.27 -19.30
N ASP A 143 5.92 0.39 -18.58
CA ASP A 143 7.28 0.68 -19.04
C ASP A 143 8.26 -0.45 -18.70
N LYS A 144 9.26 -0.66 -19.58
CA LYS A 144 10.25 -1.73 -19.43
C LYS A 144 11.28 -1.45 -18.31
N ASN A 145 11.52 -0.20 -17.96
CA ASN A 145 12.51 0.17 -16.97
C ASN A 145 12.04 -0.25 -15.57
N ASN A 146 10.80 0.10 -15.21
CA ASN A 146 10.23 -0.33 -13.93
C ASN A 146 10.01 -1.86 -13.88
N GLN A 147 9.60 -2.48 -15.00
CA GLN A 147 9.48 -3.94 -15.08
C GLN A 147 10.82 -4.65 -14.86
N ALA A 148 11.94 -4.09 -15.30
CA ALA A 148 13.27 -4.66 -15.11
C ALA A 148 13.74 -4.64 -13.65
N LEU A 149 13.18 -3.74 -12.80
CA LEU A 149 13.56 -3.61 -11.39
C LEU A 149 12.99 -4.73 -10.51
N GLY A 150 11.81 -5.26 -10.84
CA GLY A 150 11.14 -6.27 -10.01
C GLY A 150 9.96 -6.97 -10.70
N GLY A 151 9.67 -6.64 -11.94
CA GLY A 151 8.50 -7.15 -12.66
C GLY A 151 7.27 -6.25 -12.50
N HIS A 152 6.09 -6.81 -12.81
CA HIS A 152 4.83 -6.09 -12.68
C HIS A 152 4.32 -6.10 -11.25
N ARG A 153 3.72 -5.01 -10.81
CA ARG A 153 2.90 -4.94 -9.60
C ARG A 153 1.63 -5.74 -9.80
N ILE A 154 1.44 -6.81 -9.07
CA ILE A 154 0.28 -7.71 -9.20
C ILE A 154 -0.76 -7.50 -8.11
N ALA A 155 -0.40 -6.83 -7.04
CA ALA A 155 -1.28 -6.45 -5.94
C ALA A 155 -0.83 -5.11 -5.34
N THR A 156 -1.79 -4.35 -4.84
CA THR A 156 -1.54 -3.14 -4.07
C THR A 156 -2.30 -3.25 -2.75
N VAL A 157 -1.64 -2.98 -1.64
CA VAL A 157 -2.24 -2.90 -0.31
C VAL A 157 -2.26 -1.47 0.15
N LEU A 158 -3.45 -0.92 0.39
CA LEU A 158 -3.66 0.40 0.94
C LEU A 158 -4.02 0.28 2.42
N MET A 159 -3.31 0.99 3.29
CA MET A 159 -3.56 1.01 4.73
C MET A 159 -3.85 2.44 5.18
N TYR A 160 -5.06 2.68 5.67
CA TYR A 160 -5.47 3.98 6.19
C TYR A 160 -4.96 4.13 7.62
N LEU A 161 -4.08 5.09 7.86
CA LEU A 161 -3.44 5.32 9.17
C LEU A 161 -4.23 6.29 10.06
N SER A 162 -5.21 7.02 9.52
CA SER A 162 -6.01 7.97 10.28
C SER A 162 -7.45 7.97 9.81
N ASN A 163 -8.36 8.26 10.73
CA ASN A 163 -9.77 8.49 10.42
C ASN A 163 -9.97 9.90 9.87
N ILE A 164 -10.86 10.01 8.88
CA ILE A 164 -11.28 11.28 8.28
C ILE A 164 -12.80 11.35 8.26
N GLU A 165 -13.33 12.55 8.50
CA GLU A 165 -14.78 12.77 8.54
C GLU A 165 -15.39 12.81 7.14
N LYS A 166 -14.63 13.29 6.13
CA LYS A 166 -15.10 13.47 4.76
C LYS A 166 -13.94 13.54 3.79
N GLY A 167 -14.11 12.89 2.64
CA GLY A 167 -13.08 12.79 1.59
C GLY A 167 -12.08 11.66 1.84
N GLY A 168 -11.03 11.59 1.02
CA GLY A 168 -9.96 10.60 1.12
C GLY A 168 -10.34 9.21 0.62
N GLU A 169 -11.44 9.07 -0.07
CA GLU A 169 -11.89 7.81 -0.64
C GLU A 169 -10.93 7.35 -1.75
N THR A 170 -10.68 6.05 -1.78
CA THR A 170 -10.10 5.38 -2.95
C THR A 170 -11.25 4.95 -3.86
N ILE A 171 -11.29 5.50 -5.07
CA ILE A 171 -12.34 5.21 -6.05
C ILE A 171 -11.78 4.39 -7.22
N PHE A 172 -12.62 3.50 -7.76
CA PHE A 172 -12.32 2.68 -8.94
C PHE A 172 -13.27 3.07 -10.08
N PRO A 173 -12.91 4.07 -10.94
CA PRO A 173 -13.83 4.64 -11.93
C PRO A 173 -14.38 3.64 -12.94
N ASN A 174 -13.60 2.58 -13.22
CA ASN A 174 -13.93 1.55 -14.21
C ASN A 174 -14.52 0.27 -13.56
N ALA A 175 -14.85 0.31 -12.25
CA ALA A 175 -15.44 -0.85 -11.59
C ALA A 175 -16.90 -1.07 -12.05
N GLU A 176 -17.29 -2.32 -12.20
CA GLU A 176 -18.70 -2.70 -12.35
C GLU A 176 -19.38 -2.57 -10.98
N GLY A 177 -20.27 -1.59 -10.86
CA GLY A 177 -20.97 -1.27 -9.60
C GLY A 177 -20.30 -0.13 -8.83
N LYS A 178 -21.01 0.40 -7.85
CA LYS A 178 -20.48 1.44 -6.96
C LYS A 178 -19.69 0.79 -5.82
N LEU A 179 -18.38 0.85 -5.90
CA LEU A 179 -17.50 0.64 -4.76
C LEU A 179 -17.40 1.99 -4.02
N THR A 180 -18.19 2.17 -3.00
CA THR A 180 -18.15 3.30 -2.07
C THR A 180 -17.78 2.82 -0.69
#